data_b960301fc11fe5123c5553d825f3a70b
#
_entry.id   b960301fc11fe5123c5553d825f3a70b
#
_cell.length_a   1.000
_cell.length_b   1.000
_cell.length_c   1.000
_cell.angle_alpha   90.00
_cell.angle_beta   90.00
_cell.angle_gamma   90.00
#
_symmetry.space_group_name_H-M   'P 1'
#
loop_
_entity.id
_entity.type
_entity.pdbx_description
1 polymer ?
#
loop_
_entity_poly.entity_id
_entity_poly.type
_entity_poly.pdbx_seq_one_letter_code
_entity_poly.pdbx_strand_id
1 'polypeptide(L)'
;MIKEIVAPKLKNPILIAAWPGMGEVAYRSVLFLREAMGFKMFAKLEAEEFFRPAAVTVEKGEIDLPSLPAGFFYYLKGENCPDMVLFLGEAQPPLEYAETLAFAIVDFLKKYKVQFIFTFAAKPEAIDHKNDSLVWIAATHEDVLQEFKKFKLKVLKKGQISGLNGIVLGTAKRKGIKGVCLLGEIPFYTVQIENPKACANVLKVVSEHLQLKLNLSPLQERGKFVEEEIDKLISHIKGEEQAAGTGPLSEEDIDKIKKDLATYTKLPQSAREKIENLIKEARTDITKANKLKDELDHWNVYKEYEDRFLDLFKKKKKKGKDPH
;
A
#
# COMPACT_ATOMS: atom_id res chain seq x y z
N MET A 1 -17.98 17.21 -4.04
CA MET A 1 -17.80 18.33 -3.06
C MET A 1 -17.80 17.79 -1.63
N ILE A 2 -17.13 18.46 -0.66
CA ILE A 2 -17.15 18.01 0.76
C ILE A 2 -18.35 18.64 1.45
N LYS A 3 -19.27 17.80 1.93
CA LYS A 3 -20.43 18.21 2.73
C LYS A 3 -20.15 17.97 4.21
N GLU A 4 -20.14 19.02 5.00
CA GLU A 4 -20.00 18.95 6.43
C GLU A 4 -21.38 18.73 7.08
N ILE A 5 -21.47 17.71 7.93
CA ILE A 5 -22.70 17.33 8.67
C ILE A 5 -22.70 18.00 10.04
N VAL A 6 -21.53 18.01 10.67
CA VAL A 6 -21.29 18.62 11.98
C VAL A 6 -19.94 19.32 11.96
N ALA A 7 -19.81 20.47 12.62
CA ALA A 7 -18.52 21.17 12.76
C ALA A 7 -17.91 20.87 14.15
N PRO A 8 -17.07 19.84 14.29
CA PRO A 8 -16.47 19.51 15.58
C PRO A 8 -15.45 20.58 16.00
N LYS A 9 -15.48 20.94 17.29
CA LYS A 9 -14.45 21.81 17.86
C LYS A 9 -13.23 20.98 18.24
N LEU A 10 -12.20 21.00 17.39
CA LEU A 10 -10.94 20.25 17.55
C LEU A 10 -9.79 21.20 17.85
N LYS A 11 -8.81 20.72 18.61
CA LYS A 11 -7.60 21.46 18.95
C LYS A 11 -6.39 20.85 18.22
N ASN A 12 -5.95 21.50 17.16
CA ASN A 12 -4.78 21.08 16.36
C ASN A 12 -4.78 19.57 16.08
N PRO A 13 -5.81 19.01 15.44
CA PRO A 13 -5.94 17.58 15.29
C PRO A 13 -4.89 17.00 14.36
N ILE A 14 -4.65 15.71 14.51
CA ILE A 14 -3.85 14.89 13.60
C ILE A 14 -4.79 14.26 12.58
N LEU A 15 -4.42 14.28 11.30
CA LEU A 15 -5.12 13.51 10.26
C LEU A 15 -4.50 12.14 10.11
N ILE A 16 -5.32 11.10 10.04
CA ILE A 16 -4.95 9.77 9.57
C ILE A 16 -5.82 9.45 8.36
N ALA A 17 -5.22 9.35 7.17
CA ALA A 17 -5.95 9.18 5.93
C ALA A 17 -5.59 7.87 5.23
N ALA A 18 -6.61 7.21 4.66
CA ALA A 18 -6.42 5.97 3.93
C ALA A 18 -7.38 5.78 2.76
N TRP A 19 -6.87 5.10 1.76
CA TRP A 19 -7.58 4.57 0.60
C TRP A 19 -7.23 3.10 0.41
N PRO A 20 -8.06 2.33 -0.32
CA PRO A 20 -7.73 0.97 -0.71
C PRO A 20 -6.39 0.90 -1.45
N GLY A 21 -5.63 -0.17 -1.20
CA GLY A 21 -4.33 -0.39 -1.80
C GLY A 21 -3.85 -1.81 -1.55
N MET A 22 -2.60 -2.10 -1.91
CA MET A 22 -2.00 -3.43 -1.77
C MET A 22 -2.15 -3.96 -0.34
N GLY A 23 -2.53 -5.24 -0.23
CA GLY A 23 -2.73 -5.91 1.05
C GLY A 23 -3.78 -5.26 1.94
N GLU A 24 -4.56 -4.32 1.42
CA GLU A 24 -5.52 -3.47 2.16
C GLU A 24 -4.94 -2.79 3.42
N VAL A 25 -3.61 -2.71 3.53
CA VAL A 25 -2.92 -2.27 4.75
C VAL A 25 -3.39 -0.88 5.20
N ALA A 26 -3.47 0.08 4.27
CA ALA A 26 -3.90 1.44 4.63
C ALA A 26 -5.36 1.46 5.08
N TYR A 27 -6.25 0.95 4.25
CA TYR A 27 -7.69 1.04 4.46
C TYR A 27 -8.13 0.30 5.73
N ARG A 28 -7.70 -0.96 5.89
CA ARG A 28 -8.02 -1.80 7.06
C ARG A 28 -7.45 -1.25 8.36
N SER A 29 -6.26 -0.65 8.34
CA SER A 29 -5.70 -0.02 9.54
C SER A 29 -6.57 1.13 10.04
N VAL A 30 -7.03 2.01 9.13
CA VAL A 30 -7.85 3.16 9.54
C VAL A 30 -9.28 2.74 9.88
N LEU A 31 -9.82 1.74 9.17
CA LEU A 31 -11.12 1.15 9.51
C LEU A 31 -11.11 0.56 10.92
N PHE A 32 -10.08 -0.24 11.24
CA PHE A 32 -9.91 -0.81 12.58
C PHE A 32 -9.78 0.29 13.66
N LEU A 33 -8.97 1.31 13.40
CA LEU A 33 -8.80 2.43 14.33
C LEU A 33 -10.13 3.16 14.59
N ARG A 34 -10.92 3.38 13.53
CA ARG A 34 -12.25 3.99 13.62
C ARG A 34 -13.16 3.21 14.57
N GLU A 35 -13.20 1.90 14.39
CA GLU A 35 -14.10 1.01 15.17
C GLU A 35 -13.62 0.86 16.61
N ALA A 36 -12.32 0.64 16.81
CA ALA A 36 -11.75 0.44 18.14
C ALA A 36 -11.83 1.67 19.06
N MET A 37 -11.83 2.87 18.49
CA MET A 37 -11.82 4.11 19.26
C MET A 37 -13.14 4.91 19.20
N GLY A 38 -14.14 4.45 18.45
CA GLY A 38 -15.46 5.08 18.41
C GLY A 38 -15.50 6.46 17.75
N PHE A 39 -14.78 6.64 16.67
CA PHE A 39 -14.81 7.87 15.87
C PHE A 39 -16.20 8.18 15.34
N LYS A 40 -16.58 9.47 15.31
CA LYS A 40 -17.87 9.95 14.83
C LYS A 40 -17.75 10.63 13.48
N MET A 41 -18.60 10.26 12.53
CA MET A 41 -18.64 10.90 11.21
C MET A 41 -19.08 12.36 11.34
N PHE A 42 -18.40 13.26 10.60
CA PHE A 42 -18.74 14.68 10.62
C PHE A 42 -18.79 15.34 9.24
N ALA A 43 -18.21 14.71 8.22
CA ALA A 43 -18.28 15.19 6.84
C ALA A 43 -18.20 14.03 5.84
N LYS A 44 -18.73 14.25 4.65
CA LYS A 44 -18.69 13.34 3.52
C LYS A 44 -18.12 14.05 2.31
N LEU A 45 -17.19 13.41 1.63
CA LEU A 45 -16.75 13.78 0.30
C LEU A 45 -17.64 13.07 -0.72
N GLU A 46 -18.50 13.79 -1.40
CA GLU A 46 -19.22 13.29 -2.56
C GLU A 46 -18.30 13.45 -3.77
N ALA A 47 -17.94 12.32 -4.35
CA ALA A 47 -16.88 12.26 -5.35
C ALA A 47 -17.41 12.06 -6.77
N GLU A 48 -18.65 12.45 -7.05
CA GLU A 48 -19.30 12.39 -8.38
C GLU A 48 -18.48 13.09 -9.47
N GLU A 49 -17.70 14.11 -9.09
CA GLU A 49 -16.79 14.80 -10.00
C GLU A 49 -15.59 13.95 -10.42
N PHE A 50 -15.21 12.97 -9.59
CA PHE A 50 -14.00 12.15 -9.76
C PHE A 50 -14.30 10.72 -10.20
N PHE A 51 -15.51 10.24 -9.96
CA PHE A 51 -15.93 8.89 -10.32
C PHE A 51 -17.13 8.97 -11.27
N ARG A 52 -17.06 8.19 -12.32
CA ARG A 52 -18.15 8.07 -13.29
C ARG A 52 -18.60 6.61 -13.33
N PRO A 53 -19.92 6.35 -13.40
CA PRO A 53 -20.41 4.99 -13.56
C PRO A 53 -19.94 4.42 -14.90
N ALA A 54 -19.32 3.24 -14.85
CA ALA A 54 -18.92 2.49 -16.04
C ALA A 54 -20.00 1.49 -16.49
N ALA A 55 -21.01 1.25 -15.64
CA ALA A 55 -22.10 0.32 -15.87
C ALA A 55 -23.35 0.78 -15.12
N VAL A 56 -24.47 0.15 -15.37
CA VAL A 56 -25.70 0.26 -14.59
C VAL A 56 -25.92 -1.00 -13.78
N THR A 57 -26.62 -0.91 -12.67
CA THR A 57 -27.14 -2.06 -11.92
C THR A 57 -28.51 -2.43 -12.45
N VAL A 58 -28.82 -3.74 -12.43
CA VAL A 58 -30.15 -4.24 -12.77
C VAL A 58 -30.66 -5.07 -11.59
N GLU A 59 -31.73 -4.61 -10.94
CA GLU A 59 -32.41 -5.31 -9.89
C GLU A 59 -33.88 -5.54 -10.29
N LYS A 60 -34.30 -6.80 -10.25
CA LYS A 60 -35.69 -7.21 -10.61
C LYS A 60 -36.16 -6.70 -11.98
N GLY A 61 -35.22 -6.49 -12.92
CA GLY A 61 -35.51 -5.99 -14.26
C GLY A 61 -35.53 -4.45 -14.39
N GLU A 62 -35.32 -3.71 -13.31
CA GLU A 62 -35.21 -2.25 -13.30
C GLU A 62 -33.74 -1.83 -13.34
N ILE A 63 -33.47 -0.73 -14.06
CA ILE A 63 -32.12 -0.20 -14.28
C ILE A 63 -31.91 1.02 -13.39
N ASP A 64 -30.83 0.98 -12.57
CA ASP A 64 -30.39 2.08 -11.74
C ASP A 64 -28.91 2.41 -11.97
N LEU A 65 -28.52 3.65 -11.70
CA LEU A 65 -27.12 4.02 -11.61
C LEU A 65 -26.52 3.47 -10.29
N PRO A 66 -25.31 2.86 -10.34
CA PRO A 66 -24.65 2.38 -9.14
C PRO A 66 -24.29 3.55 -8.21
N SER A 67 -24.25 3.28 -6.91
CA SER A 67 -23.65 4.21 -5.95
C SER A 67 -22.19 4.45 -6.28
N LEU A 68 -21.79 5.70 -6.37
CA LEU A 68 -20.40 6.07 -6.62
C LEU A 68 -19.57 6.04 -5.34
N PRO A 69 -18.28 5.70 -5.43
CA PRO A 69 -17.39 5.75 -4.26
C PRO A 69 -17.38 7.12 -3.61
N ALA A 70 -17.35 7.15 -2.29
CA ALA A 70 -17.32 8.37 -1.49
C ALA A 70 -16.11 8.39 -0.56
N GLY A 71 -15.90 9.51 0.11
CA GLY A 71 -14.94 9.63 1.19
C GLY A 71 -15.62 10.12 2.46
N PHE A 72 -15.18 9.65 3.60
CA PHE A 72 -15.81 9.96 4.89
C PHE A 72 -14.79 10.51 5.87
N PHE A 73 -15.17 11.60 6.53
CA PHE A 73 -14.38 12.21 7.58
C PHE A 73 -15.01 11.87 8.93
N TYR A 74 -14.17 11.38 9.82
CA TYR A 74 -14.53 11.07 11.19
C TYR A 74 -13.65 11.87 12.13
N TYR A 75 -14.14 12.16 13.33
CA TYR A 75 -13.37 12.82 14.36
C TYR A 75 -13.41 12.07 15.68
N LEU A 76 -12.37 12.25 16.46
CA LEU A 76 -12.29 11.88 17.87
C LEU A 76 -11.73 13.06 18.66
N LYS A 77 -12.42 13.45 19.73
CA LYS A 77 -11.86 14.32 20.74
C LYS A 77 -11.03 13.50 21.72
N GLY A 78 -9.76 13.79 21.79
CA GLY A 78 -8.85 13.09 22.69
C GLY A 78 -9.00 13.58 24.12
N GLU A 79 -9.13 12.64 25.08
CA GLU A 79 -9.05 12.96 26.51
C GLU A 79 -7.60 12.86 27.01
N ASN A 80 -6.90 11.78 26.62
CA ASN A 80 -5.51 11.50 26.98
C ASN A 80 -4.63 11.28 25.74
N CYS A 81 -5.08 11.68 24.58
CA CYS A 81 -4.39 11.60 23.31
C CYS A 81 -4.73 12.87 22.48
N PRO A 82 -4.03 13.15 21.38
CA PRO A 82 -4.38 14.26 20.50
C PRO A 82 -5.80 14.12 19.94
N ASP A 83 -6.45 15.26 19.65
CA ASP A 83 -7.62 15.25 18.79
C ASP A 83 -7.27 14.67 17.44
N MET A 84 -8.13 13.85 16.85
CA MET A 84 -7.85 13.17 15.60
C MET A 84 -8.99 13.33 14.60
N VAL A 85 -8.61 13.39 13.33
CA VAL A 85 -9.49 13.25 12.19
C VAL A 85 -9.06 12.00 11.43
N LEU A 86 -10.00 11.12 11.08
CA LEU A 86 -9.78 10.06 10.12
C LEU A 86 -10.42 10.45 8.78
N PHE A 87 -9.77 10.10 7.70
CA PHE A 87 -10.36 10.09 6.38
C PHE A 87 -10.29 8.68 5.79
N LEU A 88 -11.42 8.18 5.33
CA LEU A 88 -11.54 6.91 4.61
C LEU A 88 -12.14 7.19 3.23
N GLY A 89 -11.37 6.96 2.17
CA GLY A 89 -11.86 6.96 0.80
C GLY A 89 -12.19 5.54 0.35
N GLU A 90 -13.38 5.32 -0.22
CA GLU A 90 -13.83 3.98 -0.63
C GLU A 90 -13.11 3.46 -1.88
N ALA A 91 -12.55 4.34 -2.71
CA ALA A 91 -11.78 3.96 -3.90
C ALA A 91 -10.66 4.96 -4.20
N GLN A 92 -9.66 4.50 -4.95
CA GLN A 92 -8.69 5.39 -5.59
C GLN A 92 -9.36 6.09 -6.78
N PRO A 93 -9.23 7.41 -6.93
CA PRO A 93 -9.73 8.09 -8.11
C PRO A 93 -8.87 7.76 -9.34
N PRO A 94 -9.36 8.01 -10.56
CA PRO A 94 -8.52 8.06 -11.74
C PRO A 94 -7.32 9.00 -11.54
N LEU A 95 -6.18 8.67 -12.16
CA LEU A 95 -4.90 9.37 -11.92
C LEU A 95 -4.98 10.87 -12.17
N GLU A 96 -5.75 11.29 -13.17
CA GLU A 96 -5.96 12.70 -13.51
C GLU A 96 -6.62 13.51 -12.40
N TYR A 97 -7.37 12.88 -11.51
CA TYR A 97 -8.05 13.56 -10.41
C TYR A 97 -7.35 13.42 -9.05
N ALA A 98 -6.32 12.57 -8.97
CA ALA A 98 -5.70 12.25 -7.68
C ALA A 98 -5.11 13.46 -6.96
N GLU A 99 -4.41 14.34 -7.69
CA GLU A 99 -3.85 15.56 -7.11
C GLU A 99 -4.96 16.55 -6.70
N THR A 100 -5.96 16.75 -7.54
CA THR A 100 -7.11 17.64 -7.25
C THR A 100 -7.84 17.19 -5.99
N LEU A 101 -8.08 15.89 -5.86
CA LEU A 101 -8.73 15.32 -4.68
C LEU A 101 -7.88 15.47 -3.42
N ALA A 102 -6.57 15.25 -3.52
CA ALA A 102 -5.65 15.46 -2.40
C ALA A 102 -5.66 16.93 -1.95
N PHE A 103 -5.65 17.89 -2.88
CA PHE A 103 -5.77 19.31 -2.56
C PHE A 103 -7.09 19.64 -1.87
N ALA A 104 -8.21 19.12 -2.37
CA ALA A 104 -9.54 19.37 -1.78
C ALA A 104 -9.60 18.89 -0.32
N ILE A 105 -9.04 17.71 -0.03
CA ILE A 105 -8.99 17.14 1.32
C ILE A 105 -8.10 17.98 2.25
N VAL A 106 -6.89 18.31 1.80
CA VAL A 106 -5.93 19.09 2.62
C VAL A 106 -6.47 20.50 2.87
N ASP A 107 -7.06 21.14 1.86
CA ASP A 107 -7.64 22.49 2.01
C ASP A 107 -8.88 22.49 2.92
N PHE A 108 -9.74 21.48 2.82
CA PHE A 108 -10.87 21.33 3.75
C PHE A 108 -10.40 21.24 5.21
N LEU A 109 -9.30 20.53 5.46
CA LEU A 109 -8.79 20.31 6.82
C LEU A 109 -7.98 21.48 7.38
N LYS A 110 -7.63 22.48 6.56
CA LYS A 110 -6.99 23.71 7.07
C LYS A 110 -7.83 24.44 8.10
N LYS A 111 -9.15 24.48 7.95
CA LYS A 111 -10.05 25.12 8.91
C LYS A 111 -9.98 24.48 10.30
N TYR A 112 -9.61 23.21 10.39
CA TYR A 112 -9.40 22.49 11.65
C TYR A 112 -7.97 22.60 12.17
N LYS A 113 -7.07 23.30 11.44
CA LYS A 113 -5.65 23.49 11.79
C LYS A 113 -4.93 22.17 12.01
N VAL A 114 -5.13 21.19 11.09
CA VAL A 114 -4.40 19.92 11.10
C VAL A 114 -2.89 20.20 11.07
N GLN A 115 -2.16 19.63 12.03
CA GLN A 115 -0.72 19.87 12.22
C GLN A 115 0.13 18.75 11.63
N PHE A 116 -0.41 17.55 11.56
CA PHE A 116 0.34 16.37 11.16
C PHE A 116 -0.56 15.37 10.41
N ILE A 117 0.02 14.67 9.44
CA ILE A 117 -0.71 13.68 8.63
C ILE A 117 -0.01 12.33 8.69
N PHE A 118 -0.75 11.29 9.04
CA PHE A 118 -0.38 9.91 8.84
C PHE A 118 -1.09 9.35 7.62
N THR A 119 -0.35 8.61 6.81
CA THR A 119 -0.91 7.67 5.84
C THR A 119 -0.24 6.31 5.99
N PHE A 120 -0.86 5.29 5.42
CA PHE A 120 -0.32 3.95 5.42
C PHE A 120 -0.19 3.44 3.99
N ALA A 121 0.68 2.46 3.79
CA ALA A 121 0.81 1.73 2.55
C ALA A 121 1.31 0.31 2.83
N ALA A 122 1.30 -0.54 1.83
CA ALA A 122 2.03 -1.79 1.87
C ALA A 122 3.39 -1.63 1.16
N LYS A 123 4.36 -2.40 1.62
CA LYS A 123 5.64 -2.60 0.94
C LYS A 123 5.79 -4.08 0.59
N PRO A 124 5.46 -4.48 -0.65
CA PRO A 124 5.68 -5.84 -1.10
C PRO A 124 7.18 -6.18 -1.09
N GLU A 125 7.51 -7.32 -0.48
CA GLU A 125 8.87 -7.86 -0.37
C GLU A 125 8.87 -9.37 -0.65
N ALA A 126 10.03 -9.91 -0.99
CA ALA A 126 10.21 -11.35 -1.17
C ALA A 126 10.38 -12.04 0.19
N ILE A 127 9.35 -11.98 1.00
CA ILE A 127 9.28 -12.61 2.33
C ILE A 127 8.19 -13.68 2.34
N ASP A 128 8.31 -14.62 3.24
CA ASP A 128 7.27 -15.62 3.51
C ASP A 128 6.12 -14.98 4.33
N HIS A 129 4.87 -15.47 4.11
CA HIS A 129 3.71 -14.95 4.84
C HIS A 129 3.76 -15.24 6.35
N LYS A 130 4.57 -16.22 6.77
CA LYS A 130 4.82 -16.55 8.19
C LYS A 130 5.86 -15.63 8.83
N ASN A 131 6.67 -14.93 8.04
CA ASN A 131 7.69 -14.04 8.57
C ASN A 131 7.05 -12.81 9.24
N ASP A 132 7.82 -12.21 10.17
CA ASP A 132 7.43 -10.94 10.76
C ASP A 132 7.41 -9.83 9.71
N SER A 133 6.33 -9.04 9.73
CA SER A 133 6.19 -7.86 8.88
C SER A 133 6.93 -6.68 9.51
N LEU A 134 7.93 -6.17 8.85
CA LEU A 134 8.62 -4.95 9.27
C LEU A 134 7.86 -3.70 8.84
N VAL A 135 8.15 -2.57 9.49
CA VAL A 135 7.56 -1.29 9.13
C VAL A 135 8.63 -0.38 8.56
N TRP A 136 8.32 0.20 7.40
CA TRP A 136 9.14 1.22 6.75
C TRP A 136 8.50 2.59 6.93
N ILE A 137 9.33 3.63 6.82
CA ILE A 137 8.88 5.02 6.97
C ILE A 137 9.38 5.89 5.81
N ALA A 138 8.48 6.74 5.31
CA ALA A 138 8.83 7.89 4.49
C ALA A 138 8.16 9.13 5.09
N ALA A 139 8.89 10.24 5.18
CA ALA A 139 8.39 11.45 5.81
C ALA A 139 8.48 12.66 4.88
N THR A 140 7.68 13.67 5.17
CA THR A 140 7.69 14.94 4.44
C THR A 140 8.95 15.76 4.71
N HIS A 141 9.54 15.64 5.91
CA HIS A 141 10.68 16.42 6.38
C HIS A 141 11.64 15.56 7.20
N GLU A 142 12.91 15.94 7.23
CA GLU A 142 13.96 15.22 7.95
C GLU A 142 13.74 15.20 9.46
N ASP A 143 13.31 16.30 10.05
CA ASP A 143 13.02 16.40 11.49
C ASP A 143 11.94 15.40 11.91
N VAL A 144 10.95 15.15 11.04
CA VAL A 144 9.94 14.12 11.27
C VAL A 144 10.58 12.72 11.32
N LEU A 145 11.52 12.41 10.41
CA LEU A 145 12.25 11.14 10.47
C LEU A 145 13.02 10.98 11.79
N GLN A 146 13.59 12.07 12.32
CA GLN A 146 14.29 12.03 13.61
C GLN A 146 13.35 11.68 14.78
N GLU A 147 12.11 12.21 14.79
CA GLU A 147 11.11 11.89 15.80
C GLU A 147 10.76 10.40 15.84
N PHE A 148 10.82 9.72 14.69
CA PHE A 148 10.50 8.29 14.56
C PHE A 148 11.69 7.35 14.76
N LYS A 149 12.91 7.85 14.96
CA LYS A 149 14.11 7.01 15.17
C LYS A 149 13.97 6.01 16.32
N LYS A 150 13.26 6.40 17.37
CA LYS A 150 13.05 5.54 18.56
C LYS A 150 12.34 4.21 18.23
N PHE A 151 11.56 4.15 17.14
CA PHE A 151 10.83 2.95 16.73
C PHE A 151 11.66 1.98 15.89
N LYS A 152 12.91 2.32 15.56
CA LYS A 152 13.84 1.47 14.76
C LYS A 152 13.26 1.05 13.40
N LEU A 153 12.49 1.94 12.76
CA LEU A 153 11.87 1.68 11.46
C LEU A 153 12.90 1.68 10.34
N LYS A 154 12.62 0.93 9.27
CA LYS A 154 13.42 0.99 8.04
C LYS A 154 13.05 2.26 7.25
N VAL A 155 14.01 3.12 6.95
CA VAL A 155 13.77 4.32 6.14
C VAL A 155 13.71 3.96 4.67
N LEU A 156 12.63 4.36 3.99
CA LEU A 156 12.50 4.23 2.53
C LEU A 156 13.38 5.30 1.86
N LYS A 157 14.66 4.98 1.62
CA LYS A 157 15.63 5.92 1.06
C LYS A 157 15.35 6.30 -0.39
N LYS A 158 14.78 5.38 -1.18
CA LYS A 158 14.42 5.57 -2.58
C LYS A 158 13.22 4.69 -2.92
N GLY A 159 12.24 5.24 -3.60
CA GLY A 159 11.04 4.54 -4.02
C GLY A 159 9.90 5.49 -4.32
N GLN A 160 8.75 4.93 -4.60
CA GLN A 160 7.51 5.66 -4.85
C GLN A 160 6.41 5.10 -3.95
N ILE A 161 5.53 5.97 -3.50
CA ILE A 161 4.28 5.62 -2.81
C ILE A 161 3.16 6.06 -3.74
N SER A 162 2.57 5.10 -4.43
CA SER A 162 1.53 5.34 -5.42
C SER A 162 0.16 5.59 -4.78
N GLY A 163 -0.73 6.20 -5.54
CA GLY A 163 -2.10 6.52 -5.12
C GLY A 163 -2.18 7.64 -4.09
N LEU A 164 -3.39 7.89 -3.62
CA LEU A 164 -3.68 8.99 -2.69
C LEU A 164 -2.98 8.85 -1.34
N ASN A 165 -2.66 7.63 -0.90
CA ASN A 165 -1.88 7.42 0.33
C ASN A 165 -0.50 8.10 0.28
N GLY A 166 0.11 8.26 -0.91
CA GLY A 166 1.34 9.01 -1.11
C GLY A 166 1.10 10.47 -1.51
N ILE A 167 0.18 10.69 -2.46
CA ILE A 167 -0.06 12.02 -3.06
C ILE A 167 -0.51 13.04 -2.02
N VAL A 168 -1.37 12.64 -1.05
CA VAL A 168 -1.84 13.54 0.01
C VAL A 168 -0.70 14.05 0.88
N LEU A 169 0.34 13.25 1.11
CA LEU A 169 1.54 13.71 1.84
C LEU A 169 2.40 14.67 1.02
N GLY A 170 2.53 14.44 -0.29
CA GLY A 170 3.19 15.37 -1.20
C GLY A 170 2.47 16.72 -1.22
N THR A 171 1.14 16.70 -1.28
CA THR A 171 0.29 17.90 -1.21
C THR A 171 0.43 18.61 0.15
N ALA A 172 0.40 17.85 1.25
CA ALA A 172 0.58 18.37 2.61
C ALA A 172 1.94 19.08 2.75
N LYS A 173 3.01 18.48 2.26
CA LYS A 173 4.35 19.08 2.25
C LYS A 173 4.36 20.43 1.53
N ARG A 174 3.73 20.53 0.35
CA ARG A 174 3.61 21.82 -0.39
C ARG A 174 2.83 22.88 0.39
N LYS A 175 1.95 22.46 1.30
CA LYS A 175 1.16 23.35 2.18
C LYS A 175 1.80 23.59 3.55
N GLY A 176 3.02 23.11 3.78
CA GLY A 176 3.75 23.26 5.04
C GLY A 176 3.26 22.37 6.18
N ILE A 177 2.47 21.32 5.88
CA ILE A 177 1.99 20.37 6.87
C ILE A 177 2.95 19.17 6.91
N LYS A 178 3.39 18.81 8.10
CA LYS A 178 4.26 17.65 8.33
C LYS A 178 3.49 16.34 8.26
N GLY A 179 4.17 15.25 7.94
CA GLY A 179 3.53 13.94 7.95
C GLY A 179 4.45 12.79 7.56
N VAL A 180 3.93 11.59 7.75
CA VAL A 180 4.62 10.33 7.44
C VAL A 180 3.70 9.36 6.72
N CYS A 181 4.31 8.54 5.87
CA CYS A 181 3.72 7.26 5.45
C CYS A 181 4.45 6.14 6.17
N LEU A 182 3.69 5.30 6.87
CA LEU A 182 4.18 4.04 7.42
C LEU A 182 3.81 2.92 6.46
N LEU A 183 4.80 2.15 6.02
CA LEU A 183 4.58 1.06 5.06
C LEU A 183 4.82 -0.28 5.78
N GLY A 184 3.77 -1.11 5.86
CA GLY A 184 3.90 -2.47 6.37
C GLY A 184 4.45 -3.40 5.30
N GLU A 185 5.47 -4.19 5.60
CA GLU A 185 5.94 -5.25 4.71
C GLU A 185 4.85 -6.30 4.52
N ILE A 186 4.66 -6.73 3.28
CA ILE A 186 3.79 -7.85 2.92
C ILE A 186 4.52 -8.76 1.93
N PRO A 187 4.25 -10.07 1.91
CA PRO A 187 4.72 -10.93 0.83
C PRO A 187 4.20 -10.42 -0.51
N PHE A 188 5.05 -10.32 -1.53
CA PHE A 188 4.65 -9.76 -2.83
C PHE A 188 3.50 -10.53 -3.49
N TYR A 189 3.38 -11.82 -3.22
CA TYR A 189 2.29 -12.67 -3.73
C TYR A 189 0.96 -12.47 -2.99
N THR A 190 0.92 -11.67 -1.92
CA THR A 190 -0.31 -11.37 -1.17
C THR A 190 -0.84 -9.94 -1.40
N VAL A 191 -0.41 -9.26 -2.47
CA VAL A 191 -0.81 -7.86 -2.74
C VAL A 191 -2.32 -7.67 -2.92
N GLN A 192 -3.05 -8.72 -3.27
CA GLN A 192 -4.51 -8.73 -3.42
C GLN A 192 -5.23 -9.34 -2.20
N ILE A 193 -4.49 -9.82 -1.22
CA ILE A 193 -5.02 -10.43 0.01
C ILE A 193 -4.84 -9.45 1.16
N GLU A 194 -5.85 -9.32 2.02
CA GLU A 194 -5.71 -8.50 3.23
C GLU A 194 -4.52 -8.96 4.08
N ASN A 195 -3.79 -8.01 4.66
CA ASN A 195 -2.64 -8.31 5.50
C ASN A 195 -2.79 -7.72 6.91
N PRO A 196 -3.54 -8.38 7.81
CA PRO A 196 -3.80 -7.89 9.16
C PRO A 196 -2.54 -7.77 10.02
N LYS A 197 -1.51 -8.60 9.78
CA LYS A 197 -0.22 -8.52 10.46
C LYS A 197 0.49 -7.19 10.17
N ALA A 198 0.54 -6.79 8.90
CA ALA A 198 1.09 -5.50 8.51
C ALA A 198 0.25 -4.33 9.08
N CYS A 199 -1.10 -4.46 9.10
CA CYS A 199 -1.98 -3.48 9.74
C CYS A 199 -1.66 -3.32 11.24
N ALA A 200 -1.52 -4.44 11.97
CA ALA A 200 -1.18 -4.41 13.39
C ALA A 200 0.16 -3.71 13.65
N ASN A 201 1.17 -3.97 12.80
CA ASN A 201 2.50 -3.40 12.99
C ASN A 201 2.54 -1.88 12.69
N VAL A 202 1.89 -1.39 11.64
CA VAL A 202 1.82 0.06 11.41
C VAL A 202 1.00 0.77 12.49
N LEU A 203 -0.10 0.17 12.96
CA LEU A 203 -0.90 0.71 14.05
C LEU A 203 -0.20 0.68 15.40
N LYS A 204 0.66 -0.30 15.65
CA LYS A 204 1.52 -0.33 16.85
C LYS A 204 2.40 0.92 16.91
N VAL A 205 3.06 1.28 15.80
CA VAL A 205 3.88 2.50 15.73
C VAL A 205 3.05 3.75 16.02
N VAL A 206 1.87 3.87 15.40
CA VAL A 206 0.97 5.02 15.62
C VAL A 206 0.49 5.05 17.07
N SER A 207 0.08 3.90 17.62
CA SER A 207 -0.41 3.78 18.99
C SER A 207 0.65 4.21 20.00
N GLU A 208 1.89 3.77 19.84
CA GLU A 208 3.00 4.16 20.70
C GLU A 208 3.37 5.64 20.52
N HIS A 209 3.37 6.16 19.27
CA HIS A 209 3.69 7.57 19.00
C HIS A 209 2.65 8.53 19.57
N LEU A 210 1.37 8.22 19.40
CA LEU A 210 0.24 9.06 19.85
C LEU A 210 -0.27 8.69 21.24
N GLN A 211 0.35 7.71 21.92
CA GLN A 211 -0.02 7.20 23.23
C GLN A 211 -1.49 6.71 23.29
N LEU A 212 -1.90 6.01 22.22
CA LEU A 212 -3.24 5.44 22.14
C LEU A 212 -3.32 4.12 22.93
N LYS A 213 -4.41 3.89 23.63
CA LYS A 213 -4.72 2.60 24.26
C LYS A 213 -5.47 1.72 23.27
N LEU A 214 -4.75 1.09 22.36
CA LEU A 214 -5.31 0.28 21.29
C LEU A 214 -5.00 -1.20 21.51
N ASN A 215 -6.06 -2.04 21.58
CA ASN A 215 -5.90 -3.48 21.61
C ASN A 215 -5.75 -4.02 20.17
N LEU A 216 -4.57 -4.50 19.82
CA LEU A 216 -4.27 -5.03 18.49
C LEU A 216 -4.47 -6.55 18.36
N SER A 217 -4.87 -7.25 19.45
CA SER A 217 -5.08 -8.70 19.43
C SER A 217 -6.03 -9.18 18.33
N PRO A 218 -7.15 -8.48 18.01
CA PRO A 218 -8.03 -8.92 16.92
C PRO A 218 -7.36 -8.94 15.55
N LEU A 219 -6.45 -8.00 15.27
CA LEU A 219 -5.68 -7.99 14.03
C LEU A 219 -4.63 -9.11 14.01
N GLN A 220 -4.03 -9.43 15.15
CA GLN A 220 -3.06 -10.53 15.26
C GLN A 220 -3.74 -11.88 15.06
N GLU A 221 -4.91 -12.09 15.66
CA GLU A 221 -5.73 -13.30 15.48
C GLU A 221 -6.18 -13.44 14.01
N ARG A 222 -6.68 -12.35 13.42
CA ARG A 222 -7.04 -12.34 12.00
C ARG A 222 -5.84 -12.63 11.12
N GLY A 223 -4.64 -12.14 11.48
CA GLY A 223 -3.40 -12.41 10.77
C GLY A 223 -3.07 -13.89 10.72
N LYS A 224 -3.17 -14.60 11.85
CA LYS A 224 -2.98 -16.06 11.91
C LYS A 224 -3.98 -16.81 11.02
N PHE A 225 -5.25 -16.41 11.08
CA PHE A 225 -6.27 -17.01 10.22
C PHE A 225 -5.95 -16.84 8.73
N VAL A 226 -5.50 -15.63 8.31
CA VAL A 226 -5.12 -15.37 6.92
C VAL A 226 -3.90 -16.20 6.52
N GLU A 227 -2.91 -16.37 7.41
CA GLU A 227 -1.75 -17.24 7.17
C GLU A 227 -2.19 -18.71 6.93
N GLU A 228 -3.10 -19.23 7.75
CA GLU A 228 -3.65 -20.58 7.57
C GLU A 228 -4.42 -20.73 6.25
N GLU A 229 -5.19 -19.72 5.85
CA GLU A 229 -5.90 -19.74 4.56
C GLU A 229 -4.93 -19.69 3.36
N ILE A 230 -3.84 -18.93 3.49
CA ILE A 230 -2.77 -18.93 2.48
C ILE A 230 -2.11 -20.31 2.40
N ASP A 231 -1.81 -20.95 3.54
CA ASP A 231 -1.25 -22.31 3.56
C ASP A 231 -2.18 -23.32 2.86
N LYS A 232 -3.49 -23.26 3.14
CA LYS A 232 -4.50 -24.12 2.47
C LYS A 232 -4.54 -23.88 0.97
N LEU A 233 -4.56 -22.61 0.55
CA LEU A 233 -4.56 -22.25 -0.87
C LEU A 233 -3.30 -22.78 -1.56
N ILE A 234 -2.17 -22.63 -0.92
CA ILE A 234 -0.89 -23.14 -1.34
C ILE A 234 -0.93 -24.67 -1.52
N SER A 235 -1.46 -25.40 -0.54
CA SER A 235 -1.59 -26.86 -0.60
C SER A 235 -2.55 -27.32 -1.72
N HIS A 236 -3.65 -26.60 -1.90
CA HIS A 236 -4.62 -26.89 -2.98
C HIS A 236 -4.01 -26.71 -4.38
N ILE A 237 -3.25 -25.62 -4.61
CA ILE A 237 -2.56 -25.37 -5.88
C ILE A 237 -1.53 -26.46 -6.18
N LYS A 238 -0.95 -27.09 -5.16
CA LYS A 238 -0.02 -28.23 -5.30
C LYS A 238 -0.70 -29.54 -5.72
N GLY A 239 -2.02 -29.61 -5.73
CA GLY A 239 -2.76 -30.84 -6.03
C GLY A 239 -2.71 -31.87 -4.90
N GLU A 240 -2.41 -31.48 -3.67
CA GLU A 240 -2.21 -32.34 -2.51
C GLU A 240 -3.53 -32.77 -1.81
N GLU A 241 -4.70 -32.38 -2.26
CA GLU A 241 -5.98 -32.90 -1.72
C GLU A 241 -6.19 -34.38 -1.95
N GLN A 242 -5.31 -35.08 -2.72
CA GLN A 242 -5.44 -36.51 -2.96
C GLN A 242 -4.32 -37.37 -2.38
N ALA A 243 -3.36 -36.82 -1.69
CA ALA A 243 -2.33 -37.59 -1.03
C ALA A 243 -2.25 -37.23 0.45
N ALA A 244 -2.98 -37.94 1.27
CA ALA A 244 -2.71 -38.02 2.71
C ALA A 244 -1.33 -38.66 2.94
N GLY A 245 -0.29 -37.96 2.59
CA GLY A 245 1.13 -38.29 2.76
C GLY A 245 1.77 -37.22 3.61
N THR A 246 1.96 -37.53 4.88
CA THR A 246 2.61 -36.74 5.92
C THR A 246 4.10 -36.53 5.61
N GLY A 247 4.43 -35.55 4.82
CA GLY A 247 5.81 -35.07 4.65
C GLY A 247 5.87 -33.54 4.67
N PRO A 248 6.89 -32.96 5.29
CA PRO A 248 7.07 -31.49 5.22
C PRO A 248 7.32 -31.08 3.78
N LEU A 249 6.75 -29.93 3.41
CA LEU A 249 6.95 -29.27 2.11
C LEU A 249 8.44 -29.08 1.85
N SER A 250 8.93 -29.46 0.68
CA SER A 250 10.31 -29.13 0.26
C SER A 250 10.42 -27.63 -0.07
N GLU A 251 11.60 -27.06 0.08
CA GLU A 251 11.85 -25.67 -0.30
C GLU A 251 11.53 -25.43 -1.81
N GLU A 252 11.77 -26.41 -2.65
CA GLU A 252 11.44 -26.37 -4.09
C GLU A 252 9.92 -26.30 -4.35
N ASP A 253 9.12 -26.96 -3.52
CA ASP A 253 7.67 -26.89 -3.61
C ASP A 253 7.14 -25.54 -3.17
N ILE A 254 7.66 -24.99 -2.08
CA ILE A 254 7.34 -23.64 -1.62
C ILE A 254 7.68 -22.61 -2.68
N ASP A 255 8.83 -22.74 -3.34
CA ASP A 255 9.26 -21.86 -4.42
C ASP A 255 8.39 -22.00 -5.67
N LYS A 256 7.92 -23.20 -6.00
CA LYS A 256 7.01 -23.41 -7.12
C LYS A 256 5.65 -22.73 -6.89
N ILE A 257 5.14 -22.76 -5.68
CA ILE A 257 3.88 -22.14 -5.30
C ILE A 257 3.98 -20.63 -5.22
N LYS A 258 5.06 -20.11 -4.64
CA LYS A 258 5.36 -18.68 -4.69
C LYS A 258 5.39 -18.21 -6.14
N LYS A 259 5.90 -19.04 -7.04
CA LYS A 259 5.98 -18.80 -8.48
C LYS A 259 4.62 -18.80 -9.16
N ASP A 260 3.76 -19.75 -8.80
CA ASP A 260 2.41 -19.83 -9.36
C ASP A 260 1.50 -18.72 -8.81
N LEU A 261 1.58 -18.41 -7.51
CA LEU A 261 0.88 -17.25 -6.92
C LEU A 261 1.40 -15.92 -7.50
N ALA A 262 2.69 -15.80 -7.76
CA ALA A 262 3.26 -14.61 -8.40
C ALA A 262 2.76 -14.39 -9.84
N THR A 263 2.40 -15.47 -10.57
CA THR A 263 1.79 -15.37 -11.90
C THR A 263 0.38 -14.80 -11.86
N TYR A 264 -0.34 -14.97 -10.75
CA TYR A 264 -1.69 -14.39 -10.56
C TYR A 264 -1.65 -12.97 -9.94
N THR A 265 -0.50 -12.52 -9.45
CA THR A 265 -0.35 -11.19 -8.85
C THR A 265 0.41 -10.26 -9.79
N LYS A 266 -0.15 -9.09 -10.08
CA LYS A 266 0.57 -8.09 -10.89
C LYS A 266 1.79 -7.60 -10.12
N LEU A 267 2.96 -7.64 -10.77
CA LEU A 267 4.20 -7.06 -10.24
C LEU A 267 3.95 -5.62 -9.76
N PRO A 268 4.33 -5.24 -8.52
CA PRO A 268 4.16 -3.89 -8.04
C PRO A 268 4.77 -2.86 -9.00
N GLN A 269 4.12 -1.72 -9.16
CA GLN A 269 4.60 -0.71 -10.12
C GLN A 269 6.01 -0.22 -9.77
N SER A 270 6.34 -0.07 -8.50
CA SER A 270 7.68 0.30 -8.02
C SER A 270 8.75 -0.73 -8.40
N ALA A 271 8.43 -2.02 -8.33
CA ALA A 271 9.33 -3.09 -8.76
C ALA A 271 9.49 -3.09 -10.28
N ARG A 272 8.38 -2.91 -11.03
CA ARG A 272 8.41 -2.78 -12.49
C ARG A 272 9.29 -1.61 -12.94
N GLU A 273 9.12 -0.44 -12.34
CA GLU A 273 9.94 0.73 -12.65
C GLU A 273 11.43 0.52 -12.31
N LYS A 274 11.72 -0.15 -11.20
CA LYS A 274 13.09 -0.49 -10.81
C LYS A 274 13.74 -1.44 -11.84
N ILE A 275 12.99 -2.47 -12.27
CA ILE A 275 13.45 -3.41 -13.33
C ILE A 275 13.67 -2.66 -14.64
N GLU A 276 12.74 -1.79 -15.06
CA GLU A 276 12.89 -1.00 -16.29
C GLU A 276 14.12 -0.08 -16.26
N ASN A 277 14.39 0.53 -15.10
CA ASN A 277 15.58 1.36 -14.92
C ASN A 277 16.87 0.52 -14.97
N LEU A 278 16.89 -0.65 -14.31
CA LEU A 278 18.02 -1.56 -14.35
C LEU A 278 18.28 -2.09 -15.77
N ILE A 279 17.25 -2.36 -16.58
CA ILE A 279 17.39 -2.73 -17.98
C ILE A 279 18.05 -1.59 -18.78
N LYS A 280 17.63 -0.33 -18.56
CA LYS A 280 18.25 0.83 -19.23
C LYS A 280 19.72 0.99 -18.83
N GLU A 281 20.02 0.85 -17.55
CA GLU A 281 21.38 0.92 -17.02
C GLU A 281 22.27 -0.21 -17.58
N ALA A 282 21.77 -1.47 -17.60
CA ALA A 282 22.49 -2.62 -18.13
C ALA A 282 22.74 -2.54 -19.65
N ARG A 283 21.90 -1.81 -20.40
CA ARG A 283 22.14 -1.54 -21.82
C ARG A 283 23.35 -0.63 -22.07
N THR A 284 23.67 0.24 -21.12
CA THR A 284 24.81 1.16 -21.17
C THR A 284 26.03 0.58 -20.47
N ASP A 285 25.84 -0.17 -19.40
CA ASP A 285 26.85 -0.78 -18.58
C ASP A 285 26.48 -2.24 -18.25
N ILE A 286 27.05 -3.18 -19.01
CA ILE A 286 26.74 -4.60 -18.89
C ILE A 286 27.10 -5.19 -17.51
N THR A 287 27.98 -4.55 -16.73
CA THR A 287 28.34 -5.02 -15.38
C THR A 287 27.13 -4.96 -14.43
N LYS A 288 26.13 -4.16 -14.77
CA LYS A 288 24.87 -4.05 -14.03
C LYS A 288 23.85 -5.15 -14.33
N ALA A 289 24.13 -6.01 -15.32
CA ALA A 289 23.25 -7.14 -15.65
C ALA A 289 23.06 -8.09 -14.46
N ASN A 290 24.07 -8.28 -13.60
CA ASN A 290 23.94 -9.09 -12.40
C ASN A 290 22.90 -8.50 -11.43
N LYS A 291 22.90 -7.18 -11.22
CA LYS A 291 21.90 -6.51 -10.38
C LYS A 291 20.49 -6.61 -10.96
N LEU A 292 20.39 -6.56 -12.29
CA LEU A 292 19.11 -6.80 -12.96
C LEU A 292 18.64 -8.23 -12.75
N LYS A 293 19.54 -9.20 -12.87
CA LYS A 293 19.23 -10.62 -12.66
C LYS A 293 18.75 -10.85 -11.22
N ASP A 294 19.49 -10.34 -10.23
CA ASP A 294 19.14 -10.43 -8.82
C ASP A 294 17.74 -9.86 -8.55
N GLU A 295 17.38 -8.74 -9.19
CA GLU A 295 16.07 -8.13 -9.04
C GLU A 295 14.97 -8.93 -9.73
N LEU A 296 15.24 -9.50 -10.92
CA LEU A 296 14.28 -10.37 -11.62
C LEU A 296 14.04 -11.68 -10.86
N ASP A 297 15.10 -12.26 -10.29
CA ASP A 297 15.01 -13.46 -9.46
C ASP A 297 14.31 -13.16 -8.14
N HIS A 298 14.59 -12.02 -7.51
CA HIS A 298 13.93 -11.56 -6.30
C HIS A 298 12.40 -11.49 -6.44
N TRP A 299 11.93 -10.99 -7.59
CA TRP A 299 10.50 -10.90 -7.89
C TRP A 299 9.95 -12.14 -8.61
N ASN A 300 10.78 -13.12 -8.89
CA ASN A 300 10.45 -14.35 -9.63
C ASN A 300 9.79 -14.08 -11.00
N VAL A 301 10.24 -13.05 -11.68
CA VAL A 301 9.74 -12.62 -13.00
C VAL A 301 10.77 -12.78 -14.12
N TYR A 302 11.85 -13.54 -13.89
CA TYR A 302 12.92 -13.72 -14.87
C TYR A 302 12.38 -14.20 -16.23
N LYS A 303 11.46 -15.17 -16.25
CA LYS A 303 10.85 -15.68 -17.48
C LYS A 303 10.11 -14.63 -18.31
N GLU A 304 9.46 -13.68 -17.65
CA GLU A 304 8.74 -12.60 -18.34
C GLU A 304 9.69 -11.59 -19.00
N TYR A 305 10.88 -11.48 -18.47
CA TYR A 305 11.90 -10.55 -18.93
C TYR A 305 13.09 -11.24 -19.64
N GLU A 306 13.06 -12.57 -19.78
CA GLU A 306 14.18 -13.39 -20.29
C GLU A 306 14.69 -12.89 -21.63
N ASP A 307 13.83 -12.69 -22.62
CA ASP A 307 14.22 -12.20 -23.94
C ASP A 307 14.94 -10.84 -23.86
N ARG A 308 14.40 -9.94 -23.04
CA ARG A 308 14.96 -8.60 -22.85
C ARG A 308 16.29 -8.63 -22.10
N PHE A 309 16.45 -9.58 -21.18
CA PHE A 309 17.70 -9.82 -20.46
C PHE A 309 18.76 -10.41 -21.38
N LEU A 310 18.42 -11.42 -22.18
CA LEU A 310 19.34 -12.05 -23.14
C LEU A 310 19.76 -11.07 -24.27
N ASP A 311 18.89 -10.15 -24.66
CA ASP A 311 19.19 -9.11 -25.64
C ASP A 311 20.33 -8.16 -25.20
N LEU A 312 20.58 -8.02 -23.87
CA LEU A 312 21.70 -7.23 -23.36
C LEU A 312 23.06 -7.80 -23.80
N PHE A 313 23.15 -9.11 -24.03
CA PHE A 313 24.38 -9.82 -24.38
C PHE A 313 24.54 -10.04 -25.89
N LYS A 314 23.51 -9.73 -26.71
CA LYS A 314 23.63 -9.80 -28.17
C LYS A 314 24.54 -8.68 -28.63
N LYS A 315 25.72 -9.05 -29.21
CA LYS A 315 26.65 -8.09 -29.79
C LYS A 315 25.93 -7.29 -30.88
N LYS A 316 25.89 -5.96 -30.76
CA LYS A 316 25.51 -5.08 -31.88
C LYS A 316 26.42 -5.41 -33.06
N LYS A 317 25.92 -6.07 -34.14
CA LYS A 317 26.61 -6.18 -35.40
C LYS A 317 26.94 -4.74 -35.82
N LYS A 318 28.24 -4.39 -35.84
CA LYS A 318 28.73 -3.17 -36.50
C LYS A 318 28.18 -3.20 -37.92
N LYS A 319 27.35 -2.25 -38.31
CA LYS A 319 27.07 -1.97 -39.72
C LYS A 319 28.41 -1.66 -40.35
N GLY A 320 28.88 -2.58 -41.17
CA GLY A 320 30.05 -2.36 -42.00
C GLY A 320 29.80 -1.14 -42.88
N LYS A 321 30.72 -0.19 -42.84
CA LYS A 321 30.86 0.77 -43.91
C LYS A 321 31.29 -0.04 -45.15
N ASP A 322 30.43 -0.11 -46.15
CA ASP A 322 30.87 -0.44 -47.49
C ASP A 322 31.75 0.71 -48.01
N PRO A 323 32.93 0.43 -48.54
CA PRO A 323 33.71 1.43 -49.23
C PRO A 323 33.28 1.42 -50.69
N HIS A 324 32.67 2.51 -51.14
CA HIS A 324 32.85 3.07 -52.50
C HIS A 324 32.25 4.46 -52.56
#